data_c89d107c0bc824e43c50270cf75d6645
#
_entry.id   c89d107c0bc824e43c50270cf75d6645
#
_cell.length_a   1.000
_cell.length_b   1.000
_cell.length_c   1.000
_cell.angle_alpha   90.00
_cell.angle_beta   90.00
_cell.angle_gamma   90.00
#
_symmetry.space_group_name_H-M   'P 1'
#
loop_
_entity.id
_entity.type
_entity.pdbx_description
1 polymer ?
#
loop_
_entity_poly.entity_id
_entity_poly.type
_entity_poly.pdbx_seq_one_letter_code
_entity_poly.pdbx_strand_id
1 'polypeptide(L)'
;DQAAASMKKLLADSANRTNRKIWTIYFDAVRKQYEQGNEKLYLKQKYDTAQLFNYTRQLFEVAFQYDSVETAPDKKGRRDFEFRKGHEYLAHIRSNLYNGGIWFLNKKKYPDAYKFFDCYIECASQPMFKQRNYGEKDKHLPTAAYYAVYSGYKMKDPKATLHHSYEALKDTVHYNYMLQYLAETYMLEKDTARYVALLNEGFKRVPTFPYF
;
A
#
# COMPACT_ATOMS: atom_id res chain seq x y z
N ASP A 1 -20.39 -6.52 -8.53
CA ASP A 1 -19.24 -7.34 -8.92
C ASP A 1 -19.01 -7.40 -10.43
N GLN A 2 -20.05 -7.66 -11.23
CA GLN A 2 -19.93 -7.79 -12.68
C GLN A 2 -19.44 -6.50 -13.37
N ALA A 3 -19.92 -5.33 -12.96
CA ALA A 3 -19.50 -4.04 -13.52
C ALA A 3 -18.01 -3.78 -13.28
N ALA A 4 -17.53 -3.97 -12.05
CA ALA A 4 -16.12 -3.79 -11.71
C ALA A 4 -15.22 -4.75 -12.52
N ALA A 5 -15.60 -6.03 -12.63
CA ALA A 5 -14.87 -7.02 -13.42
C ALA A 5 -14.82 -6.67 -14.92
N SER A 6 -15.94 -6.21 -15.49
CA SER A 6 -16.02 -5.78 -16.89
C SER A 6 -15.14 -4.56 -17.17
N MET A 7 -15.17 -3.54 -16.30
CA MET A 7 -14.35 -2.35 -16.46
C MET A 7 -12.86 -2.66 -16.30
N LYS A 8 -12.49 -3.49 -15.33
CA LYS A 8 -11.11 -3.97 -15.17
C LYS A 8 -10.61 -4.68 -16.44
N LYS A 9 -11.44 -5.50 -17.07
CA LYS A 9 -11.11 -6.18 -18.32
C LYS A 9 -10.90 -5.18 -19.47
N LEU A 10 -11.78 -4.16 -19.58
CA LEU A 10 -11.61 -3.11 -20.59
C LEU A 10 -10.33 -2.30 -20.41
N LEU A 11 -9.94 -1.99 -19.16
CA LEU A 11 -8.72 -1.25 -18.84
C LEU A 11 -7.43 -2.06 -19.03
N ALA A 12 -7.52 -3.38 -19.23
CA ALA A 12 -6.38 -4.19 -19.61
C ALA A 12 -5.86 -3.82 -21.00
N ASP A 13 -6.76 -3.36 -21.90
CA ASP A 13 -6.39 -2.78 -23.18
C ASP A 13 -5.78 -1.38 -23.00
N SER A 14 -4.59 -1.16 -23.55
CA SER A 14 -3.88 0.11 -23.47
C SER A 14 -4.66 1.29 -24.07
N ALA A 15 -5.45 1.07 -25.10
CA ALA A 15 -6.29 2.09 -25.73
C ALA A 15 -7.36 2.67 -24.79
N ASN A 16 -7.76 1.91 -23.77
CA ASN A 16 -8.80 2.30 -22.82
C ASN A 16 -8.25 2.97 -21.55
N ARG A 17 -6.95 2.90 -21.31
CA ARG A 17 -6.33 3.36 -20.04
C ARG A 17 -6.54 4.83 -19.72
N THR A 18 -6.77 5.67 -20.72
CA THR A 18 -7.05 7.11 -20.56
C THR A 18 -8.54 7.43 -20.68
N ASN A 19 -9.41 6.44 -20.80
CA ASN A 19 -10.84 6.64 -20.96
C ASN A 19 -11.52 6.93 -19.60
N ARG A 20 -11.80 8.21 -19.35
CA ARG A 20 -12.43 8.69 -18.11
C ARG A 20 -13.74 7.96 -17.78
N LYS A 21 -14.59 7.70 -18.77
CA LYS A 21 -15.89 7.03 -18.54
C LYS A 21 -15.72 5.61 -17.97
N ILE A 22 -14.72 4.87 -18.45
CA ILE A 22 -14.43 3.52 -17.95
C ILE A 22 -13.96 3.62 -16.50
N TRP A 23 -13.08 4.57 -16.19
CA TRP A 23 -12.59 4.79 -14.83
C TRP A 23 -13.70 5.23 -13.87
N THR A 24 -14.60 6.13 -14.29
CA THR A 24 -15.76 6.54 -13.48
C THR A 24 -16.61 5.33 -13.09
N ILE A 25 -17.00 4.52 -14.09
CA ILE A 25 -17.83 3.34 -13.83
C ILE A 25 -17.09 2.33 -12.94
N TYR A 26 -15.79 2.14 -13.16
CA TYR A 26 -14.99 1.22 -12.37
C TYR A 26 -14.87 1.67 -10.91
N PHE A 27 -14.53 2.94 -10.69
CA PHE A 27 -14.44 3.51 -9.36
C PHE A 27 -15.78 3.45 -8.62
N ASP A 28 -16.88 3.84 -9.25
CA ASP A 28 -18.21 3.79 -8.65
C ASP A 28 -18.66 2.36 -8.31
N ALA A 29 -18.33 1.39 -9.16
CA ALA A 29 -18.63 -0.01 -8.89
C ALA A 29 -17.87 -0.53 -7.65
N VAL A 30 -16.57 -0.23 -7.54
CA VAL A 30 -15.73 -0.62 -6.38
C VAL A 30 -16.18 0.13 -5.13
N ARG A 31 -16.47 1.43 -5.23
CA ARG A 31 -17.00 2.21 -4.11
C ARG A 31 -18.30 1.60 -3.56
N LYS A 32 -19.24 1.26 -4.41
CA LYS A 32 -20.50 0.60 -3.98
C LYS A 32 -20.26 -0.73 -3.28
N GLN A 33 -19.30 -1.52 -3.74
CA GLN A 33 -18.94 -2.78 -3.08
C GLN A 33 -18.40 -2.52 -1.65
N TYR A 34 -17.52 -1.53 -1.51
CA TYR A 34 -17.02 -1.11 -0.21
C TYR A 34 -18.13 -0.60 0.69
N GLU A 35 -19.01 0.30 0.19
CA GLU A 35 -20.13 0.88 0.95
C GLU A 35 -21.09 -0.20 1.45
N GLN A 36 -21.47 -1.15 0.60
CA GLN A 36 -22.34 -2.28 0.97
C GLN A 36 -21.70 -3.19 2.03
N GLY A 37 -20.40 -3.45 1.93
CA GLY A 37 -19.68 -4.24 2.92
C GLY A 37 -19.59 -3.50 4.26
N ASN A 38 -19.30 -2.20 4.23
CA ASN A 38 -19.21 -1.35 5.40
C ASN A 38 -20.58 -1.15 6.08
N GLU A 39 -21.67 -1.06 5.31
CA GLU A 39 -23.05 -1.00 5.84
C GLU A 39 -23.40 -2.28 6.62
N LYS A 40 -23.08 -3.46 6.08
CA LYS A 40 -23.27 -4.73 6.79
C LYS A 40 -22.51 -4.77 8.11
N LEU A 41 -21.26 -4.29 8.13
CA LEU A 41 -20.47 -4.17 9.35
C LEU A 41 -21.15 -3.25 10.37
N TYR A 42 -21.60 -2.07 9.93
CA TYR A 42 -22.27 -1.09 10.78
C TYR A 42 -23.58 -1.64 11.37
N LEU A 43 -24.36 -2.34 10.57
CA LEU A 43 -25.62 -2.98 10.98
C LEU A 43 -25.42 -4.30 11.73
N LYS A 44 -24.18 -4.68 12.04
CA LYS A 44 -23.81 -5.94 12.73
C LYS A 44 -24.34 -7.18 12.01
N GLN A 45 -24.48 -7.13 10.70
CA GLN A 45 -24.87 -8.24 9.85
C GLN A 45 -23.64 -9.11 9.53
N LYS A 46 -23.88 -10.34 9.08
CA LYS A 46 -22.79 -11.21 8.61
C LYS A 46 -22.12 -10.63 7.37
N TYR A 47 -20.81 -10.48 7.41
CA TYR A 47 -19.99 -10.02 6.28
C TYR A 47 -18.68 -10.79 6.22
N ASP A 48 -18.02 -10.77 5.07
CA ASP A 48 -16.68 -11.31 4.88
C ASP A 48 -15.64 -10.20 5.15
N THR A 49 -14.90 -10.35 6.25
CA THR A 49 -13.87 -9.38 6.68
C THR A 49 -12.74 -9.25 5.65
N ALA A 50 -12.30 -10.38 5.06
CA ALA A 50 -11.26 -10.35 4.03
C ALA A 50 -11.71 -9.59 2.80
N GLN A 51 -12.96 -9.85 2.38
CA GLN A 51 -13.57 -9.19 1.24
C GLN A 51 -13.72 -7.68 1.45
N LEU A 52 -14.18 -7.25 2.63
CA LEU A 52 -14.31 -5.82 2.96
C LEU A 52 -12.96 -5.10 2.91
N PHE A 53 -11.93 -5.69 3.50
CA PHE A 53 -10.58 -5.13 3.39
C PHE A 53 -10.11 -5.09 1.94
N ASN A 54 -10.33 -6.14 1.14
CA ASN A 54 -9.94 -6.16 -0.26
C ASN A 54 -10.67 -5.09 -1.07
N TYR A 55 -11.96 -4.83 -0.82
CA TYR A 55 -12.66 -3.71 -1.46
C TYR A 55 -12.06 -2.36 -1.05
N THR A 56 -11.69 -2.19 0.23
CA THR A 56 -11.01 -0.98 0.67
C THR A 56 -9.71 -0.76 -0.12
N ARG A 57 -8.83 -1.76 -0.18
CA ARG A 57 -7.57 -1.65 -0.93
C ARG A 57 -7.80 -1.37 -2.41
N GLN A 58 -8.70 -2.11 -3.03
CA GLN A 58 -9.05 -1.92 -4.44
C GLN A 58 -9.59 -0.51 -4.72
N LEU A 59 -10.36 0.06 -3.79
CA LEU A 59 -10.87 1.43 -3.91
C LEU A 59 -9.73 2.45 -3.97
N PHE A 60 -8.69 2.31 -3.13
CA PHE A 60 -7.51 3.18 -3.18
C PHE A 60 -6.71 2.98 -4.48
N GLU A 61 -6.43 1.74 -4.87
CA GLU A 61 -5.70 1.44 -6.10
C GLU A 61 -6.38 2.02 -7.35
N VAL A 62 -7.70 1.90 -7.41
CA VAL A 62 -8.49 2.47 -8.50
C VAL A 62 -8.50 4.00 -8.42
N ALA A 63 -8.62 4.58 -7.22
CA ALA A 63 -8.59 6.02 -7.02
C ALA A 63 -7.27 6.64 -7.49
N PHE A 64 -6.12 6.01 -7.22
CA PHE A 64 -4.81 6.50 -7.65
C PHE A 64 -4.70 6.57 -9.17
N GLN A 65 -5.13 5.52 -9.85
CA GLN A 65 -5.11 5.49 -11.31
C GLN A 65 -6.12 6.47 -11.92
N TYR A 66 -7.30 6.54 -11.37
CA TYR A 66 -8.34 7.45 -11.82
C TYR A 66 -7.94 8.92 -11.60
N ASP A 67 -7.36 9.28 -10.45
CA ASP A 67 -6.83 10.62 -10.21
C ASP A 67 -5.82 11.04 -11.28
N SER A 68 -4.93 10.15 -11.69
CA SER A 68 -3.94 10.44 -12.72
C SER A 68 -4.58 10.72 -14.09
N VAL A 69 -5.69 10.05 -14.41
CA VAL A 69 -6.44 10.25 -15.66
C VAL A 69 -7.29 11.52 -15.61
N GLU A 70 -7.98 11.76 -14.50
CA GLU A 70 -8.82 12.97 -14.33
C GLU A 70 -8.02 14.25 -14.28
N THR A 71 -6.86 14.24 -13.62
CA THR A 71 -5.99 15.40 -13.49
C THR A 71 -5.01 15.56 -14.64
N ALA A 72 -5.06 14.69 -15.65
CA ALA A 72 -4.27 14.86 -16.87
C ALA A 72 -4.64 16.17 -17.58
N PRO A 73 -3.67 16.90 -18.13
CA PRO A 73 -3.93 18.16 -18.82
C PRO A 73 -4.82 17.95 -20.05
N ASP A 74 -5.74 18.88 -20.29
CA ASP A 74 -6.53 18.93 -21.53
C ASP A 74 -5.65 19.40 -22.71
N LYS A 75 -6.24 19.48 -23.91
CA LYS A 75 -5.56 19.94 -25.13
C LYS A 75 -4.98 21.37 -25.02
N LYS A 76 -5.44 22.16 -24.03
CA LYS A 76 -4.97 23.52 -23.74
C LYS A 76 -4.01 23.57 -22.54
N GLY A 77 -3.59 22.42 -22.00
CA GLY A 77 -2.70 22.31 -20.85
C GLY A 77 -3.37 22.54 -19.49
N ARG A 78 -4.70 22.73 -19.42
CA ARG A 78 -5.43 22.98 -18.17
C ARG A 78 -5.70 21.66 -17.45
N ARG A 79 -5.63 21.68 -16.10
CA ARG A 79 -5.91 20.53 -15.24
C ARG A 79 -7.14 20.77 -14.39
N ASP A 80 -7.92 19.73 -14.15
CA ASP A 80 -9.05 19.73 -13.25
C ASP A 80 -8.73 18.89 -12.01
N PHE A 81 -9.12 19.36 -10.83
CA PHE A 81 -8.88 18.72 -9.55
C PHE A 81 -10.18 18.45 -8.76
N GLU A 82 -11.34 18.58 -9.39
CA GLU A 82 -12.63 18.33 -8.75
C GLU A 82 -12.75 16.89 -8.24
N PHE A 83 -12.15 15.92 -8.94
CA PHE A 83 -12.08 14.55 -8.47
C PHE A 83 -11.48 14.45 -7.06
N ARG A 84 -10.37 15.14 -6.80
CA ARG A 84 -9.70 15.13 -5.49
C ARG A 84 -10.57 15.70 -4.40
N LYS A 85 -11.27 16.81 -4.67
CA LYS A 85 -12.18 17.44 -3.70
C LYS A 85 -13.34 16.53 -3.33
N GLY A 86 -13.94 15.89 -4.33
CA GLY A 86 -15.06 14.96 -4.11
C GLY A 86 -14.68 13.67 -3.39
N HIS A 87 -13.38 13.35 -3.29
CA HIS A 87 -12.90 12.08 -2.76
C HIS A 87 -12.00 12.21 -1.53
N GLU A 88 -12.05 13.35 -0.84
CA GLU A 88 -11.30 13.59 0.42
C GLU A 88 -11.64 12.58 1.53
N TYR A 89 -12.82 11.97 1.51
CA TYR A 89 -13.23 10.94 2.47
C TYR A 89 -12.30 9.73 2.48
N LEU A 90 -11.59 9.44 1.38
CA LEU A 90 -10.61 8.35 1.33
C LEU A 90 -9.52 8.52 2.40
N ALA A 91 -9.15 9.76 2.73
CA ALA A 91 -8.19 10.02 3.80
C ALA A 91 -8.69 9.52 5.17
N HIS A 92 -10.00 9.53 5.42
CA HIS A 92 -10.60 9.07 6.67
C HIS A 92 -10.62 7.55 6.80
N ILE A 93 -10.70 6.83 5.67
CA ILE A 93 -10.72 5.37 5.67
C ILE A 93 -9.35 4.74 5.38
N ARG A 94 -8.30 5.55 5.21
CA ARG A 94 -6.94 5.08 4.96
C ARG A 94 -6.42 4.13 6.04
N SER A 95 -6.79 4.34 7.31
CA SER A 95 -6.44 3.45 8.42
C SER A 95 -6.90 2.01 8.22
N ASN A 96 -7.95 1.78 7.42
CA ASN A 96 -8.41 0.44 7.10
C ASN A 96 -7.42 -0.34 6.22
N LEU A 97 -6.54 0.35 5.46
CA LEU A 97 -5.44 -0.31 4.78
C LEU A 97 -4.43 -0.89 5.78
N TYR A 98 -4.04 -0.11 6.78
CA TYR A 98 -3.16 -0.59 7.85
C TYR A 98 -3.80 -1.77 8.61
N ASN A 99 -5.05 -1.61 9.03
CA ASN A 99 -5.81 -2.65 9.75
C ASN A 99 -5.95 -3.93 8.91
N GLY A 100 -6.21 -3.81 7.61
CA GLY A 100 -6.24 -4.93 6.68
C GLY A 100 -4.89 -5.63 6.59
N GLY A 101 -3.80 -4.87 6.49
CA GLY A 101 -2.44 -5.40 6.52
C GLY A 101 -2.16 -6.23 7.76
N ILE A 102 -2.47 -5.70 8.95
CA ILE A 102 -2.34 -6.42 10.23
C ILE A 102 -3.22 -7.68 10.26
N TRP A 103 -4.46 -7.58 9.77
CA TRP A 103 -5.37 -8.73 9.75
C TRP A 103 -4.84 -9.88 8.90
N PHE A 104 -4.32 -9.60 7.70
CA PHE A 104 -3.71 -10.61 6.83
C PHE A 104 -2.39 -11.12 7.40
N LEU A 105 -1.58 -10.24 8.01
CA LEU A 105 -0.32 -10.59 8.65
C LEU A 105 -0.52 -11.61 9.79
N ASN A 106 -1.50 -11.38 10.66
CA ASN A 106 -1.86 -12.29 11.75
C ASN A 106 -2.32 -13.67 11.23
N LYS A 107 -2.84 -13.74 10.01
CA LYS A 107 -3.20 -14.99 9.32
C LYS A 107 -2.03 -15.57 8.50
N LYS A 108 -0.83 -14.99 8.61
CA LYS A 108 0.37 -15.39 7.84
C LYS A 108 0.17 -15.36 6.32
N LYS A 109 -0.80 -14.55 5.84
CA LYS A 109 -1.04 -14.30 4.42
C LYS A 109 -0.15 -13.14 3.94
N TYR A 110 1.15 -13.39 3.88
CA TYR A 110 2.16 -12.37 3.62
C TYR A 110 1.99 -11.62 2.29
N PRO A 111 1.63 -12.29 1.15
CA PRO A 111 1.39 -11.57 -0.10
C PRO A 111 0.25 -10.55 -0.02
N ASP A 112 -0.82 -10.90 0.70
CA ASP A 112 -1.94 -9.98 0.89
C ASP A 112 -1.54 -8.86 1.87
N ALA A 113 -0.92 -9.20 3.00
CA ALA A 113 -0.44 -8.23 3.98
C ALA A 113 0.48 -7.19 3.33
N TYR A 114 1.43 -7.63 2.50
CA TYR A 114 2.32 -6.73 1.75
C TYR A 114 1.55 -5.72 0.93
N LYS A 115 0.58 -6.16 0.12
CA LYS A 115 -0.22 -5.26 -0.74
C LYS A 115 -0.97 -4.19 0.04
N PHE A 116 -1.42 -4.51 1.26
CA PHE A 116 -2.10 -3.56 2.12
C PHE A 116 -1.17 -2.50 2.68
N PHE A 117 -0.01 -2.92 3.20
CA PHE A 117 1.00 -1.98 3.71
C PHE A 117 1.60 -1.14 2.58
N ASP A 118 1.88 -1.74 1.44
CA ASP A 118 2.33 -1.08 0.23
C ASP A 118 1.36 0.06 -0.17
N CYS A 119 0.08 -0.25 -0.33
CA CYS A 119 -0.96 0.74 -0.65
C CYS A 119 -1.08 1.84 0.44
N TYR A 120 -0.95 1.48 1.73
CA TYR A 120 -0.95 2.44 2.83
C TYR A 120 0.22 3.43 2.74
N ILE A 121 1.42 2.92 2.44
CA ILE A 121 2.64 3.73 2.30
C ILE A 121 2.56 4.58 1.05
N GLU A 122 2.10 4.03 -0.07
CA GLU A 122 1.93 4.75 -1.33
C GLU A 122 1.04 6.00 -1.20
N CYS A 123 0.04 5.99 -0.29
CA CYS A 123 -0.76 7.18 -0.02
C CYS A 123 0.09 8.41 0.30
N ALA A 124 1.29 8.25 0.88
CA ALA A 124 2.16 9.36 1.22
C ALA A 124 2.74 10.08 -0.02
N SER A 125 2.89 9.39 -1.13
CA SER A 125 3.40 9.93 -2.40
C SER A 125 2.29 10.32 -3.37
N GLN A 126 1.03 9.91 -3.13
CA GLN A 126 -0.07 10.18 -4.05
C GLN A 126 -0.47 11.66 -4.06
N PRO A 127 -0.56 12.28 -5.26
CA PRO A 127 -0.91 13.71 -5.37
C PRO A 127 -2.25 14.08 -4.75
N MET A 128 -3.22 13.17 -4.74
CA MET A 128 -4.53 13.40 -4.12
C MET A 128 -4.47 13.58 -2.60
N PHE A 129 -3.41 13.09 -1.95
CA PHE A 129 -3.19 13.23 -0.50
C PHE A 129 -2.09 14.23 -0.13
N LYS A 130 -1.56 14.98 -1.09
CA LYS A 130 -0.43 15.90 -0.87
C LYS A 130 -0.62 16.84 0.33
N GLN A 131 -1.85 17.36 0.52
CA GLN A 131 -2.14 18.27 1.63
C GLN A 131 -2.10 17.59 3.00
N ARG A 132 -2.21 16.26 3.06
CA ARG A 132 -2.16 15.49 4.31
C ARG A 132 -0.75 15.36 4.85
N ASN A 133 0.26 15.46 4.00
CA ASN A 133 1.69 15.36 4.34
C ASN A 133 2.01 14.10 5.18
N TYR A 134 1.51 12.95 4.73
CA TYR A 134 1.69 11.68 5.47
C TYR A 134 3.15 11.32 5.71
N GLY A 135 4.05 11.66 4.77
CA GLY A 135 5.48 11.37 4.90
C GLY A 135 6.13 11.94 6.16
N GLU A 136 5.62 13.09 6.65
CA GLU A 136 6.16 13.75 7.85
C GLU A 136 5.25 13.58 9.07
N LYS A 137 3.93 13.52 8.86
CA LYS A 137 2.94 13.58 9.95
C LYS A 137 2.46 12.21 10.42
N ASP A 138 2.57 11.18 9.59
CA ASP A 138 2.05 9.87 9.92
C ASP A 138 3.09 9.04 10.70
N LYS A 139 2.92 9.00 12.02
CA LYS A 139 3.80 8.23 12.93
C LYS A 139 3.74 6.71 12.71
N HIS A 140 2.72 6.20 12.04
CA HIS A 140 2.59 4.77 11.73
C HIS A 140 3.27 4.38 10.42
N LEU A 141 3.71 5.35 9.63
CA LEU A 141 4.31 5.09 8.31
C LEU A 141 5.57 4.20 8.40
N PRO A 142 6.54 4.47 9.30
CA PRO A 142 7.71 3.60 9.47
C PRO A 142 7.34 2.16 9.88
N THR A 143 6.37 2.00 10.78
CA THR A 143 5.92 0.68 11.23
C THR A 143 5.17 -0.07 10.13
N ALA A 144 4.36 0.61 9.32
CA ALA A 144 3.74 0.02 8.13
C ALA A 144 4.81 -0.47 7.14
N ALA A 145 5.87 0.34 6.93
CA ALA A 145 6.99 -0.02 6.08
C ALA A 145 7.76 -1.24 6.63
N TYR A 146 7.97 -1.31 7.95
CA TYR A 146 8.52 -2.49 8.59
C TYR A 146 7.70 -3.75 8.29
N TYR A 147 6.37 -3.69 8.43
CA TYR A 147 5.52 -4.85 8.13
C TYR A 147 5.50 -5.20 6.64
N ALA A 148 5.64 -4.23 5.74
CA ALA A 148 5.81 -4.49 4.31
C ALA A 148 7.12 -5.26 4.05
N VAL A 149 8.24 -4.78 4.61
CA VAL A 149 9.54 -5.46 4.53
C VAL A 149 9.49 -6.86 5.13
N TYR A 150 8.92 -7.00 6.33
CA TYR A 150 8.73 -8.31 6.97
C TYR A 150 7.92 -9.28 6.10
N SER A 151 6.85 -8.77 5.48
CA SER A 151 6.03 -9.59 4.57
C SER A 151 6.83 -10.02 3.34
N GLY A 152 7.60 -9.12 2.72
CA GLY A 152 8.51 -9.41 1.61
C GLY A 152 9.56 -10.46 1.98
N TYR A 153 10.18 -10.29 3.15
CA TYR A 153 11.15 -11.25 3.69
C TYR A 153 10.54 -12.65 3.89
N LYS A 154 9.32 -12.73 4.45
CA LYS A 154 8.62 -14.01 4.63
C LYS A 154 8.20 -14.67 3.31
N MET A 155 7.95 -13.89 2.27
CA MET A 155 7.72 -14.39 0.91
C MET A 155 9.01 -14.83 0.20
N LYS A 156 10.18 -14.50 0.74
CA LYS A 156 11.48 -14.63 0.08
C LYS A 156 11.52 -13.85 -1.26
N ASP A 157 10.90 -12.68 -1.27
CA ASP A 157 10.86 -11.78 -2.42
C ASP A 157 11.78 -10.56 -2.15
N PRO A 158 13.00 -10.53 -2.72
CA PRO A 158 13.93 -9.43 -2.50
C PRO A 158 13.37 -8.07 -2.92
N LYS A 159 12.62 -8.00 -4.02
CA LYS A 159 12.03 -6.74 -4.49
C LYS A 159 11.04 -6.19 -3.48
N ALA A 160 10.13 -7.03 -3.00
CA ALA A 160 9.17 -6.64 -1.98
C ALA A 160 9.86 -6.27 -0.67
N THR A 161 10.90 -7.01 -0.26
CA THR A 161 11.67 -6.72 0.97
C THR A 161 12.39 -5.38 0.89
N LEU A 162 12.98 -5.04 -0.25
CA LEU A 162 13.79 -3.82 -0.39
C LEU A 162 12.98 -2.57 -0.71
N HIS A 163 11.76 -2.71 -1.23
CA HIS A 163 10.97 -1.60 -1.76
C HIS A 163 10.75 -0.46 -0.75
N HIS A 164 10.34 -0.78 0.47
CA HIS A 164 10.07 0.21 1.51
C HIS A 164 11.15 0.25 2.61
N SER A 165 12.33 -0.33 2.36
CA SER A 165 13.38 -0.47 3.37
C SER A 165 13.86 0.85 3.96
N TYR A 166 13.97 1.91 3.14
CA TYR A 166 14.37 3.24 3.61
C TYR A 166 13.40 3.82 4.64
N GLU A 167 12.10 3.71 4.40
CA GLU A 167 11.09 4.17 5.35
C GLU A 167 11.04 3.29 6.60
N ALA A 168 11.16 1.97 6.42
CA ALA A 168 11.15 1.00 7.50
C ALA A 168 12.34 1.15 8.47
N LEU A 169 13.51 1.61 8.00
CA LEU A 169 14.66 1.90 8.86
C LEU A 169 14.44 3.08 9.83
N LYS A 170 13.40 3.85 9.66
CA LYS A 170 12.97 4.89 10.61
C LYS A 170 12.20 4.30 11.81
N ASP A 171 11.76 3.05 11.74
CA ASP A 171 11.13 2.35 12.87
C ASP A 171 12.19 1.93 13.88
N THR A 172 12.33 2.70 14.95
CA THR A 172 13.33 2.45 15.99
C THR A 172 13.04 1.22 16.84
N VAL A 173 11.78 0.80 16.91
CA VAL A 173 11.35 -0.37 17.69
C VAL A 173 11.82 -1.67 17.06
N HIS A 174 11.76 -1.74 15.74
CA HIS A 174 12.08 -2.95 14.98
C HIS A 174 13.42 -2.86 14.21
N TYR A 175 14.23 -1.87 14.53
CA TYR A 175 15.47 -1.56 13.78
C TYR A 175 16.42 -2.76 13.66
N ASN A 176 16.60 -3.53 14.75
CA ASN A 176 17.43 -4.73 14.77
C ASN A 176 16.92 -5.81 13.78
N TYR A 177 15.63 -6.06 13.75
CA TYR A 177 15.03 -6.99 12.78
C TYR A 177 15.15 -6.47 11.35
N MET A 178 15.03 -5.16 11.16
CA MET A 178 15.22 -4.56 9.84
C MET A 178 16.63 -4.83 9.31
N LEU A 179 17.67 -4.60 10.12
CA LEU A 179 19.05 -4.88 9.72
C LEU A 179 19.23 -6.37 9.35
N GLN A 180 18.64 -7.29 10.13
CA GLN A 180 18.68 -8.71 9.86
C GLN A 180 18.01 -9.04 8.50
N TYR A 181 16.76 -8.61 8.28
CA TYR A 181 16.03 -8.95 7.07
C TYR A 181 16.71 -8.41 5.82
N LEU A 182 17.26 -7.19 5.89
CA LEU A 182 18.02 -6.61 4.78
C LEU A 182 19.33 -7.35 4.55
N ALA A 183 20.09 -7.70 5.61
CA ALA A 183 21.33 -8.45 5.49
C ALA A 183 21.08 -9.81 4.82
N GLU A 184 20.10 -10.58 5.31
CA GLU A 184 19.76 -11.88 4.72
C GLU A 184 19.29 -11.74 3.26
N THR A 185 18.56 -10.67 2.94
CA THR A 185 18.12 -10.41 1.56
C THR A 185 19.30 -10.11 0.64
N TYR A 186 20.25 -9.25 1.06
CA TYR A 186 21.44 -8.98 0.25
C TYR A 186 22.37 -10.20 0.15
N MET A 187 22.41 -11.05 1.16
CA MET A 187 23.14 -12.32 1.07
C MET A 187 22.52 -13.22 -0.02
N LEU A 188 21.19 -13.33 -0.09
CA LEU A 188 20.49 -14.07 -1.15
C LEU A 188 20.73 -13.48 -2.54
N GLU A 189 20.76 -12.15 -2.65
CA GLU A 189 21.06 -11.43 -3.90
C GLU A 189 22.55 -11.45 -4.27
N LYS A 190 23.40 -12.08 -3.44
CA LYS A 190 24.87 -12.14 -3.60
C LYS A 190 25.54 -10.77 -3.59
N ASP A 191 24.90 -9.77 -2.98
CA ASP A 191 25.49 -8.45 -2.74
C ASP A 191 26.31 -8.47 -1.42
N THR A 192 27.50 -9.03 -1.52
CA THR A 192 28.38 -9.20 -0.35
C THR A 192 28.76 -7.87 0.29
N ALA A 193 28.89 -6.80 -0.48
CA ALA A 193 29.27 -5.49 0.05
C ALA A 193 28.19 -4.92 0.99
N ARG A 194 26.92 -4.92 0.57
CA ARG A 194 25.81 -4.46 1.40
C ARG A 194 25.55 -5.41 2.57
N TYR A 195 25.66 -6.71 2.35
CA TYR A 195 25.55 -7.71 3.43
C TYR A 195 26.56 -7.41 4.56
N VAL A 196 27.85 -7.27 4.25
CA VAL A 196 28.91 -6.99 5.25
C VAL A 196 28.70 -5.62 5.91
N ALA A 197 28.28 -4.61 5.16
CA ALA A 197 27.96 -3.30 5.72
C ALA A 197 26.87 -3.36 6.78
N LEU A 198 25.80 -4.13 6.53
CA LEU A 198 24.69 -4.30 7.47
C LEU A 198 25.08 -5.14 8.69
N LEU A 199 25.93 -6.15 8.54
CA LEU A 199 26.49 -6.88 9.69
C LEU A 199 27.31 -5.96 10.60
N ASN A 200 28.18 -5.13 10.02
CA ASN A 200 28.97 -4.16 10.78
C ASN A 200 28.11 -3.11 11.48
N GLU A 201 27.04 -2.64 10.80
CA GLU A 201 26.08 -1.71 11.40
C GLU A 201 25.34 -2.37 12.58
N GLY A 202 24.88 -3.62 12.39
CA GLY A 202 24.22 -4.41 13.44
C GLY A 202 25.12 -4.65 14.64
N PHE A 203 26.35 -5.10 14.42
CA PHE A 203 27.33 -5.29 15.48
C PHE A 203 27.63 -4.00 16.26
N LYS A 204 27.69 -2.87 15.58
CA LYS A 204 27.94 -1.56 16.20
C LYS A 204 26.76 -1.03 17.01
N ARG A 205 25.53 -1.12 16.46
CA ARG A 205 24.35 -0.47 17.04
C ARG A 205 23.52 -1.36 17.95
N VAL A 206 23.50 -2.66 17.67
CA VAL A 206 22.67 -3.65 18.40
C VAL A 206 23.49 -4.89 18.77
N PRO A 207 24.64 -4.74 19.47
CA PRO A 207 25.59 -5.82 19.71
C PRO A 207 25.02 -6.97 20.54
N THR A 208 23.91 -6.75 21.26
CA THR A 208 23.24 -7.77 22.07
C THR A 208 22.18 -8.56 21.28
N PHE A 209 21.91 -8.18 20.04
CA PHE A 209 20.97 -8.90 19.21
C PHE A 209 21.63 -10.15 18.63
N PRO A 210 21.08 -11.35 18.86
CA PRO A 210 21.78 -12.64 18.60
C PRO A 210 22.17 -12.89 17.15
N TYR A 211 21.64 -12.11 16.20
CA TYR A 211 21.97 -12.26 14.79
C TYR A 211 23.35 -11.70 14.42
N PHE A 212 23.82 -10.67 15.12
CA PHE A 212 25.09 -9.98 14.92
C PHE A 212 26.09 -10.36 16.02
#